data_87a0ffceec50565940f29c3ef90ae178
#
_entry.id   87a0ffceec50565940f29c3ef90ae178
#
_cell.length_a   1.000
_cell.length_b   1.000
_cell.length_c   1.000
_cell.angle_alpha   90.00
_cell.angle_beta   90.00
_cell.angle_gamma   90.00
#
_symmetry.space_group_name_H-M   'P 1'
#
loop_
_entity.id
_entity.type
_entity.pdbx_description
1 polymer ?
#
loop_
_entity_poly.entity_id
_entity_poly.type
_entity_poly.pdbx_seq_one_letter_code
_entity_poly.pdbx_strand_id
1 'polypeptide(L)'
;MKHRTIIDPNREEEVVIHAHFRTKEIADLEAYLESLGTEIMGYGRNGEIVRLHPAEIHCFMMEEGKVIALTDTERLTVRLPLYVVEEMVDGGFVRINQSCIGNIHKIARFKVTIGGALMVTFQNGHCDFVSRRQLKNVKERMGFKL
;
A
#
# COMPACT_ATOMS: atom_id res chain seq x y z
N MET A 1 -17.76 -14.89 8.66
CA MET A 1 -17.81 -13.61 9.39
C MET A 1 -19.21 -13.04 9.32
N LYS A 2 -19.76 -12.63 10.46
CA LYS A 2 -21.08 -11.97 10.50
C LYS A 2 -20.86 -10.47 10.57
N HIS A 3 -21.76 -9.70 10.00
CA HIS A 3 -21.74 -8.24 10.11
C HIS A 3 -23.15 -7.72 10.39
N ARG A 4 -23.22 -6.54 10.97
CA ARG A 4 -24.47 -5.78 11.07
C ARG A 4 -24.18 -4.30 10.97
N THR A 5 -25.13 -3.57 10.43
CA THR A 5 -25.07 -2.11 10.33
C THR A 5 -26.13 -1.51 11.21
N ILE A 6 -25.75 -0.54 12.02
CA ILE A 6 -26.69 0.22 12.85
C ILE A 6 -26.61 1.67 12.36
N ILE A 7 -27.74 2.22 11.96
CA ILE A 7 -27.84 3.62 11.54
C ILE A 7 -28.23 4.45 12.75
N ASP A 8 -27.33 5.30 13.20
CA ASP A 8 -27.55 6.20 14.33
C ASP A 8 -27.02 7.61 13.96
N PRO A 9 -27.91 8.58 13.69
CA PRO A 9 -27.48 9.91 13.26
C PRO A 9 -26.77 10.71 14.36
N ASN A 10 -26.77 10.24 15.60
CA ASN A 10 -26.14 10.93 16.73
C ASN A 10 -24.76 10.38 17.10
N ARG A 11 -24.24 9.38 16.35
CA ARG A 11 -22.91 8.82 16.56
C ARG A 11 -21.98 9.17 15.42
N GLU A 12 -20.71 9.23 15.71
CA GLU A 12 -19.68 9.28 14.68
C GLU A 12 -19.68 8.01 13.85
N GLU A 13 -19.35 8.12 12.59
CA GLU A 13 -19.20 6.97 11.71
C GLU A 13 -17.94 6.21 12.09
N GLU A 14 -18.10 4.96 12.48
CA GLU A 14 -16.96 4.08 12.80
C GLU A 14 -17.24 2.65 12.35
N VAL A 15 -16.19 1.92 12.08
CA VAL A 15 -16.23 0.48 11.84
C VAL A 15 -15.42 -0.20 12.93
N VAL A 16 -16.07 -1.08 13.71
CA VAL A 16 -15.42 -1.84 14.75
C VAL A 16 -15.38 -3.31 14.35
N ILE A 17 -14.20 -3.89 14.33
CA ILE A 17 -13.99 -5.29 13.97
C ILE A 17 -13.65 -6.06 15.25
N HIS A 18 -14.52 -6.98 15.65
CA HIS A 18 -14.27 -7.93 16.73
C HIS A 18 -13.75 -9.24 16.12
N ALA A 19 -12.55 -9.61 16.44
CA ALA A 19 -11.91 -10.81 15.92
C ALA A 19 -11.10 -11.52 17.01
N HIS A 20 -10.98 -12.85 16.92
CA HIS A 20 -10.14 -13.62 17.83
C HIS A 20 -8.66 -13.46 17.51
N PHE A 21 -8.34 -13.36 16.22
CA PHE A 21 -6.99 -13.24 15.74
C PHE A 21 -6.96 -12.29 14.54
N ARG A 22 -5.80 -11.69 14.29
CA ARG A 22 -5.57 -10.91 13.08
C ARG A 22 -5.33 -11.87 11.91
N THR A 23 -6.32 -12.02 11.05
CA THR A 23 -6.25 -12.87 9.86
C THR A 23 -5.97 -12.04 8.61
N LYS A 24 -5.70 -12.72 7.49
CA LYS A 24 -5.55 -12.05 6.20
C LYS A 24 -6.84 -11.30 5.80
N GLU A 25 -8.00 -11.91 6.04
CA GLU A 25 -9.29 -11.27 5.75
C GLU A 25 -9.48 -9.97 6.54
N ILE A 26 -9.08 -9.98 7.82
CA ILE A 26 -9.14 -8.77 8.64
C ILE A 26 -8.19 -7.70 8.11
N ALA A 27 -6.97 -8.06 7.74
CA ALA A 27 -6.00 -7.14 7.16
C ALA A 27 -6.49 -6.55 5.84
N ASP A 28 -7.06 -7.37 4.97
CA ASP A 28 -7.63 -6.92 3.68
C ASP A 28 -8.80 -5.95 3.90
N LEU A 29 -9.65 -6.23 4.89
CA LEU A 29 -10.76 -5.35 5.25
C LEU A 29 -10.28 -4.01 5.80
N GLU A 30 -9.28 -4.03 6.69
CA GLU A 30 -8.67 -2.81 7.21
C GLU A 30 -8.07 -1.96 6.09
N ALA A 31 -7.34 -2.57 5.15
CA ALA A 31 -6.77 -1.89 3.99
C ALA A 31 -7.86 -1.24 3.13
N TYR A 32 -8.97 -1.92 2.92
CA TYR A 32 -10.11 -1.38 2.19
C TYR A 32 -10.69 -0.16 2.92
N LEU A 33 -10.89 -0.25 4.23
CA LEU A 33 -11.42 0.86 5.04
C LEU A 33 -10.49 2.08 5.01
N GLU A 34 -9.18 1.86 5.12
CA GLU A 34 -8.18 2.92 5.02
C GLU A 34 -8.21 3.64 3.66
N SER A 35 -8.60 2.93 2.60
CA SER A 35 -8.68 3.47 1.25
C SER A 35 -9.94 4.27 0.95
N LEU A 36 -10.97 4.16 1.80
CA LEU A 36 -12.23 4.86 1.58
C LEU A 36 -12.04 6.38 1.61
N GLY A 37 -12.61 7.05 0.62
CA GLY A 37 -12.52 8.50 0.49
C GLY A 37 -11.23 8.98 -0.19
N THR A 38 -10.27 8.09 -0.47
CA THR A 38 -9.05 8.44 -1.20
C THR A 38 -9.21 8.05 -2.66
N GLU A 39 -9.14 9.03 -3.56
CA GLU A 39 -9.16 8.81 -5.01
C GLU A 39 -7.84 9.25 -5.62
N ILE A 40 -7.25 8.35 -6.40
CA ILE A 40 -6.04 8.62 -7.18
C ILE A 40 -6.36 8.25 -8.63
N MET A 41 -6.11 9.18 -9.54
CA MET A 41 -6.30 8.92 -10.97
C MET A 41 -5.03 8.35 -11.57
N GLY A 42 -5.18 7.20 -12.22
CA GLY A 42 -4.13 6.57 -13.00
C GLY A 42 -4.33 6.81 -14.49
N TYR A 43 -3.25 7.02 -15.20
CA TYR A 43 -3.26 7.28 -16.64
C TYR A 43 -2.57 6.12 -17.35
N GLY A 44 -3.34 5.39 -18.11
CA GLY A 44 -2.87 4.26 -18.91
C GLY A 44 -2.39 4.68 -20.29
N ARG A 45 -1.93 3.71 -21.05
CA ARG A 45 -1.64 3.87 -22.46
C ARG A 45 -2.96 4.07 -23.21
N ASN A 46 -2.92 4.63 -24.41
CA ASN A 46 -4.10 4.84 -25.25
C ASN A 46 -5.15 5.80 -24.65
N GLY A 47 -4.75 6.69 -23.75
CA GLY A 47 -5.63 7.72 -23.23
C GLY A 47 -6.60 7.24 -22.16
N GLU A 48 -6.44 6.05 -21.61
CA GLU A 48 -7.25 5.58 -20.49
C GLU A 48 -6.99 6.39 -19.23
N ILE A 49 -8.06 6.69 -18.51
CA ILE A 49 -8.01 7.30 -17.19
C ILE A 49 -8.76 6.36 -16.25
N VAL A 50 -8.06 5.86 -15.24
CA VAL A 50 -8.57 4.83 -14.33
C VAL A 50 -8.62 5.40 -12.92
N ARG A 51 -9.75 5.18 -12.25
CA ARG A 51 -9.88 5.51 -10.83
C ARG A 51 -9.21 4.39 -10.03
N LEU A 52 -8.18 4.75 -9.26
CA LEU A 52 -7.42 3.81 -8.44
C LEU A 52 -7.83 3.90 -6.97
N HIS A 53 -8.06 2.74 -6.38
CA HIS A 53 -8.22 2.62 -4.94
C HIS A 53 -6.88 2.18 -4.33
N PRO A 54 -6.36 2.85 -3.30
CA PRO A 54 -5.08 2.47 -2.70
C PRO A 54 -4.98 0.99 -2.30
N ALA A 55 -6.09 0.38 -1.87
CA ALA A 55 -6.11 -1.05 -1.50
C ALA A 55 -5.73 -2.00 -2.65
N GLU A 56 -5.89 -1.58 -3.90
CA GLU A 56 -5.57 -2.37 -5.10
C GLU A 56 -4.14 -2.16 -5.59
N ILE A 57 -3.43 -1.20 -5.02
CA ILE A 57 -2.11 -0.81 -5.48
C ILE A 57 -1.05 -1.51 -4.64
N HIS A 58 -0.09 -2.16 -5.28
CA HIS A 58 1.03 -2.81 -4.63
C HIS A 58 2.09 -1.80 -4.20
N CYS A 59 2.44 -0.89 -5.08
CA CYS A 59 3.37 0.18 -4.77
C CYS A 59 3.22 1.34 -5.75
N PHE A 60 3.73 2.49 -5.32
CA PHE A 60 4.01 3.62 -6.20
C PHE A 60 5.52 3.74 -6.32
N MET A 61 6.02 3.83 -7.53
CA MET A 61 7.45 3.92 -7.80
C MET A 61 7.76 5.02 -8.79
N MET A 62 8.97 5.56 -8.70
CA MET A 62 9.47 6.52 -9.67
C MET A 62 10.12 5.78 -10.82
N GLU A 63 9.77 6.13 -12.03
CA GLU A 63 10.39 5.63 -13.26
C GLU A 63 10.45 6.77 -14.27
N GLU A 64 11.65 7.09 -14.73
CA GLU A 64 11.88 8.17 -15.71
C GLU A 64 11.22 9.51 -15.31
N GLY A 65 11.32 9.87 -14.03
CA GLY A 65 10.76 11.11 -13.51
C GLY A 65 9.25 11.12 -13.32
N LYS A 66 8.59 9.98 -13.49
CA LYS A 66 7.15 9.83 -13.32
C LYS A 66 6.82 8.89 -12.18
N VAL A 67 5.70 9.14 -11.51
CA VAL A 67 5.15 8.21 -10.52
C VAL A 67 4.30 7.17 -11.23
N ILE A 68 4.60 5.90 -10.99
CA ILE A 68 3.89 4.75 -11.55
C ILE A 68 3.23 3.98 -10.41
N ALA A 69 1.92 3.76 -10.53
CA ALA A 69 1.18 2.87 -9.65
C ALA A 69 1.15 1.46 -10.25
N LEU A 70 1.54 0.47 -9.47
CA LEU A 70 1.50 -0.93 -9.88
C LEU A 70 0.31 -1.62 -9.21
N THR A 71 -0.59 -2.17 -10.02
CA THR A 71 -1.69 -3.03 -9.58
C THR A 71 -1.34 -4.49 -9.85
N ASP A 72 -2.29 -5.40 -9.69
CA ASP A 72 -2.07 -6.82 -10.01
C ASP A 72 -1.64 -7.03 -11.47
N THR A 73 -2.19 -6.23 -12.38
CA THR A 73 -2.03 -6.43 -13.83
C THR A 73 -1.58 -5.20 -14.59
N GLU A 74 -1.64 -4.01 -14.01
CA GLU A 74 -1.44 -2.76 -14.74
C GLU A 74 -0.33 -1.89 -14.15
N ARG A 75 0.22 -1.06 -15.00
CA ARG A 75 1.15 0.02 -14.67
C ARG A 75 0.50 1.32 -15.13
N LEU A 76 0.18 2.19 -14.19
CA LEU A 76 -0.54 3.43 -14.48
C LEU A 76 0.27 4.62 -14.00
N THR A 77 0.36 5.65 -14.82
CA THR A 77 1.04 6.91 -14.42
C THR A 77 0.14 7.69 -13.49
N VAL A 78 0.70 8.20 -12.41
CA VAL A 78 0.03 9.10 -11.47
C VAL A 78 0.65 10.49 -11.63
N ARG A 79 -0.18 11.49 -11.92
CA ARG A 79 0.28 12.86 -12.19
C ARG A 79 0.39 13.70 -10.91
N LEU A 80 0.99 13.11 -9.88
CA LEU A 80 1.25 13.73 -8.59
C LEU A 80 2.68 13.41 -8.18
N PRO A 81 3.35 14.32 -7.46
CA PRO A 81 4.64 14.00 -6.87
C PRO A 81 4.54 12.84 -5.87
N LEU A 82 5.61 12.07 -5.73
CA LEU A 82 5.60 10.90 -4.84
C LEU A 82 5.32 11.28 -3.38
N TYR A 83 5.84 12.42 -2.90
CA TYR A 83 5.59 12.87 -1.53
C TYR A 83 4.12 13.22 -1.27
N VAL A 84 3.40 13.72 -2.30
CA VAL A 84 1.97 13.99 -2.21
C VAL A 84 1.19 12.68 -2.12
N VAL A 85 1.55 11.70 -2.96
CA VAL A 85 0.95 10.37 -2.92
C VAL A 85 1.18 9.73 -1.55
N GLU A 86 2.39 9.84 -1.00
CA GLU A 86 2.70 9.31 0.33
C GLU A 86 1.77 9.86 1.40
N GLU A 87 1.51 11.16 1.39
CA GLU A 87 0.57 11.80 2.32
C GLU A 87 -0.86 11.28 2.14
N MET A 88 -1.29 11.07 0.90
CA MET A 88 -2.65 10.61 0.58
C MET A 88 -2.90 9.16 1.03
N VAL A 89 -1.88 8.32 1.04
CA VAL A 89 -2.00 6.88 1.35
C VAL A 89 -1.40 6.52 2.71
N ASP A 90 -1.17 7.50 3.56
CA ASP A 90 -0.62 7.29 4.89
C ASP A 90 -1.46 6.29 5.70
N GLY A 91 -0.77 5.47 6.51
CA GLY A 91 -1.39 4.42 7.33
C GLY A 91 -1.29 3.02 6.72
N GLY A 92 -1.63 2.85 5.44
CA GLY A 92 -1.57 1.56 4.75
C GLY A 92 -0.31 1.33 3.91
N PHE A 93 0.56 2.33 3.82
CA PHE A 93 1.76 2.30 3.00
C PHE A 93 3.00 2.62 3.83
N VAL A 94 4.14 2.16 3.34
CA VAL A 94 5.44 2.42 3.97
C VAL A 94 6.45 2.82 2.91
N ARG A 95 7.29 3.80 3.24
CA ARG A 95 8.39 4.19 2.36
C ARG A 95 9.41 3.05 2.31
N ILE A 96 9.69 2.53 1.12
CA ILE A 96 10.66 1.46 0.88
C ILE A 96 12.05 2.06 0.65
N ASN A 97 12.10 3.06 -0.21
CA ASN A 97 13.31 3.82 -0.50
C ASN A 97 12.92 5.20 -1.07
N GLN A 98 13.90 5.95 -1.54
CA GLN A 98 13.66 7.30 -2.06
C GLN A 98 12.66 7.32 -3.23
N SER A 99 12.53 6.22 -3.97
CA SER A 99 11.74 6.13 -5.20
C SER A 99 10.56 5.18 -5.10
N CYS A 100 10.24 4.63 -3.93
CA CYS A 100 9.18 3.63 -3.80
C CYS A 100 8.43 3.74 -2.47
N ILE A 101 7.11 3.71 -2.57
CA ILE A 101 6.19 3.60 -1.43
C ILE A 101 5.41 2.31 -1.62
N GLY A 102 5.46 1.39 -0.66
CA GLY A 102 4.83 0.08 -0.75
C GLY A 102 3.60 -0.07 0.12
N ASN A 103 2.59 -0.75 -0.42
CA ASN A 103 1.41 -1.14 0.33
C ASN A 103 1.77 -2.31 1.24
N ILE A 104 1.71 -2.10 2.56
CA ILE A 104 2.09 -3.13 3.54
C ILE A 104 1.25 -4.40 3.44
N HIS A 105 0.00 -4.28 2.98
CA HIS A 105 -0.91 -5.42 2.80
C HIS A 105 -0.66 -6.20 1.50
N LYS A 106 0.15 -5.66 0.59
CA LYS A 106 0.50 -6.29 -0.70
C LYS A 106 1.94 -6.79 -0.74
N ILE A 107 2.67 -6.70 0.34
CA ILE A 107 4.02 -7.25 0.44
C ILE A 107 3.93 -8.76 0.69
N ALA A 108 4.54 -9.55 -0.20
CA ALA A 108 4.53 -11.00 -0.11
C ALA A 108 5.67 -11.54 0.76
N ARG A 109 6.86 -10.96 0.62
CA ARG A 109 8.05 -11.47 1.34
C ARG A 109 9.16 -10.44 1.42
N PHE A 110 10.04 -10.68 2.38
CA PHE A 110 11.33 -10.00 2.49
C PHE A 110 12.45 -11.03 2.39
N LYS A 111 13.56 -10.64 1.80
CA LYS A 111 14.75 -11.49 1.69
C LYS A 111 16.00 -10.67 1.95
N VAL A 112 16.83 -11.15 2.87
CA VAL A 112 18.17 -10.60 3.05
C VAL A 112 19.06 -11.19 1.95
N THR A 113 19.65 -10.31 1.14
CA THR A 113 20.56 -10.74 0.07
C THR A 113 21.96 -11.05 0.62
N ILE A 114 22.80 -11.68 -0.19
CA ILE A 114 24.18 -12.04 0.18
C ILE A 114 24.97 -10.80 0.62
N GLY A 115 24.72 -9.64 0.01
CA GLY A 115 25.35 -8.38 0.37
C GLY A 115 24.78 -7.69 1.61
N GLY A 116 23.80 -8.31 2.30
CA GLY A 116 23.15 -7.74 3.49
C GLY A 116 22.01 -6.78 3.21
N ALA A 117 21.69 -6.49 1.95
CA ALA A 117 20.55 -5.66 1.59
C ALA A 117 19.23 -6.41 1.80
N LEU A 118 18.20 -5.68 2.20
CA LEU A 118 16.85 -6.24 2.36
C LEU A 118 16.05 -5.98 1.09
N MET A 119 15.60 -7.06 0.45
CA MET A 119 14.74 -7.01 -0.73
C MET A 119 13.30 -7.29 -0.33
N VAL A 120 12.38 -6.47 -0.83
CA VAL A 120 10.93 -6.65 -0.71
C VAL A 120 10.38 -7.18 -2.03
N THR A 121 9.46 -8.15 -1.95
CA THR A 121 8.72 -8.65 -3.11
C THR A 121 7.24 -8.47 -2.84
N PHE A 122 6.57 -7.80 -3.74
CA PHE A 122 5.12 -7.61 -3.70
C PHE A 122 4.40 -8.82 -4.30
N GLN A 123 3.11 -8.95 -3.98
CA GLN A 123 2.29 -10.07 -4.45
C GLN A 123 2.18 -10.15 -5.97
N ASN A 124 2.34 -9.03 -6.68
CA ASN A 124 2.39 -9.00 -8.15
C ASN A 124 3.75 -9.40 -8.75
N GLY A 125 4.72 -9.74 -7.90
CA GLY A 125 6.07 -10.13 -8.31
C GLY A 125 7.08 -9.00 -8.41
N HIS A 126 6.65 -7.75 -8.30
CA HIS A 126 7.58 -6.62 -8.32
C HIS A 126 8.50 -6.66 -7.11
N CYS A 127 9.78 -6.41 -7.33
CA CYS A 127 10.82 -6.40 -6.29
C CYS A 127 11.48 -5.03 -6.21
N ASP A 128 11.87 -4.65 -4.99
CA ASP A 128 12.66 -3.45 -4.75
C ASP A 128 13.50 -3.63 -3.49
N PHE A 129 14.48 -2.76 -3.27
CA PHE A 129 15.34 -2.81 -2.09
C PHE A 129 14.94 -1.77 -1.07
N VAL A 130 14.92 -2.18 0.19
CA VAL A 130 14.69 -1.27 1.31
C VAL A 130 15.99 -0.51 1.57
N SER A 131 15.93 0.83 1.54
CA SER A 131 17.09 1.65 1.83
C SER A 131 17.48 1.57 3.31
N ARG A 132 18.74 1.81 3.61
CA ARG A 132 19.23 1.82 5.00
C ARG A 132 18.45 2.79 5.88
N ARG A 133 18.10 3.95 5.33
CA ARG A 133 17.32 4.99 6.03
C ARG A 133 15.94 4.49 6.43
N GLN A 134 15.32 3.65 5.60
CA GLN A 134 13.96 3.17 5.82
C GLN A 134 13.88 1.82 6.54
N LEU A 135 15.01 1.15 6.73
CA LEU A 135 15.05 -0.21 7.27
C LEU A 135 14.37 -0.34 8.63
N LYS A 136 14.67 0.57 9.55
CA LYS A 136 14.06 0.55 10.89
C LYS A 136 12.55 0.72 10.83
N ASN A 137 12.07 1.68 10.05
CA ASN A 137 10.65 1.94 9.90
C ASN A 137 9.92 0.76 9.24
N VAL A 138 10.50 0.16 8.21
CA VAL A 138 9.92 -1.01 7.54
C VAL A 138 9.82 -2.17 8.51
N LYS A 139 10.87 -2.48 9.27
CA LYS A 139 10.84 -3.55 10.27
C LYS A 139 9.77 -3.32 11.33
N GLU A 140 9.65 -2.11 11.85
CA GLU A 140 8.65 -1.76 12.86
C GLU A 140 7.23 -1.88 12.29
N ARG A 141 6.99 -1.33 11.10
CA ARG A 141 5.68 -1.36 10.45
C ARG A 141 5.24 -2.77 10.09
N MET A 142 6.16 -3.63 9.70
CA MET A 142 5.88 -5.02 9.32
C MET A 142 5.97 -5.99 10.50
N GLY A 143 6.51 -5.57 11.64
CA GLY A 143 6.56 -6.37 12.86
C GLY A 143 7.58 -7.50 12.86
N PHE A 144 8.72 -7.35 12.17
CA PHE A 144 9.75 -8.36 12.16
C PHE A 144 11.12 -7.82 12.61
N LYS A 145 12.01 -8.74 12.95
CA LYS A 145 13.41 -8.47 13.32
C LYS A 145 14.35 -9.25 12.41
N LEU A 146 15.51 -8.69 12.19
CA LEU A 146 16.58 -9.34 11.46
C LEU A 146 17.64 -9.88 12.42
#